data_5ef05c94a6c058517f81a838191b9c67
#
_entry.id   5ef05c94a6c058517f81a838191b9c67
#
_cell.length_a   1.000
_cell.length_b   1.000
_cell.length_c   1.000
_cell.angle_alpha   90.00
_cell.angle_beta   90.00
_cell.angle_gamma   90.00
#
_symmetry.space_group_name_H-M   'P 1'
#
loop_
_entity.id
_entity.type
_entity.pdbx_description
1 polymer ?
#
loop_
_entity_poly.entity_id
_entity_poly.type
_entity_poly.pdbx_seq_one_letter_code
_entity_poly.pdbx_strand_id
1 'polypeptide(L)'
;MKKHIQLFLQSIFVAALVVMPSLAGDDEALKKDLTSVIALQGLPCGQVITVKTQAENDYAVTCKDQNKYHIYLNDKGRVVVDKSK
;
A
#
# COMPACT_ATOMS: atom_id res chain seq x y z
N MET A 1 -30.86 -8.03 42.16
CA MET A 1 -30.55 -8.05 41.84
C MET A 1 -30.13 -8.13 40.90
N LYS A 2 -30.04 -8.24 40.78
CA LYS A 2 -29.61 -8.37 40.10
C LYS A 2 -29.19 -8.34 39.00
N LYS A 3 -29.15 -8.37 38.81
CA LYS A 3 -28.70 -8.47 37.98
C LYS A 3 -28.33 -8.31 36.85
N HIS A 4 -28.28 -8.23 36.87
CA HIS A 4 -27.84 -8.12 35.99
C HIS A 4 -27.37 -7.97 34.98
N ILE A 5 -27.36 -7.83 35.20
CA ILE A 5 -26.80 -7.67 34.53
C ILE A 5 -26.18 -7.72 33.58
N GLN A 6 -26.09 -7.83 33.62
CA GLN A 6 -25.37 -7.88 32.90
C GLN A 6 -24.99 -7.90 31.80
N LEU A 7 -25.09 -7.95 31.78
CA LEU A 7 -24.58 -8.00 30.90
C LEU A 7 -24.22 -7.87 29.84
N PHE A 8 -24.24 -7.70 29.88
CA PHE A 8 -23.76 -7.48 29.02
C PHE A 8 -23.22 -7.44 28.18
N LEU A 9 -23.10 -7.32 28.35
CA LEU A 9 -22.43 -7.23 27.79
C LEU A 9 -21.85 -7.33 26.84
N GLN A 10 -21.76 -7.40 26.79
CA GLN A 10 -21.14 -7.52 26.11
C GLN A 10 -20.75 -7.42 25.11
N SER A 11 -20.74 -7.41 25.02
CA SER A 11 -20.30 -7.34 24.24
C SER A 11 -19.85 -7.19 23.30
N ILE A 12 -19.67 -7.13 23.21
CA ILE A 12 -19.12 -6.95 22.51
C ILE A 12 -18.57 -6.86 21.59
N PHE A 13 -18.38 -6.98 21.39
CA PHE A 13 -17.74 -6.91 20.65
C PHE A 13 -17.33 -6.93 19.73
N VAL A 14 -17.24 -6.91 19.65
CA VAL A 14 -16.81 -6.96 18.96
C VAL A 14 -16.36 -6.87 18.01
N ALA A 15 -16.09 -6.88 17.86
CA ALA A 15 -15.67 -6.83 17.09
C ALA A 15 -15.12 -6.74 16.23
N ALA A 16 -14.83 -6.82 16.08
CA ALA A 16 -14.31 -6.71 15.37
C ALA A 16 -13.84 -6.69 14.48
N LEU A 17 -13.60 -6.80 14.22
CA LEU A 17 -13.10 -6.74 13.47
C LEU A 17 -12.60 -6.58 12.55
N VAL A 18 -12.38 -6.63 12.45
CA VAL A 18 -11.91 -6.41 11.69
C VAL A 18 -11.37 -6.39 10.84
N VAL A 19 -11.12 -6.61 10.54
CA VAL A 19 -10.72 -6.62 9.73
C VAL A 19 -10.13 -6.42 8.92
N MET A 20 -9.79 -6.64 8.37
CA MET A 20 -9.12 -6.50 7.58
C MET A 20 -8.67 -6.54 6.68
N PRO A 21 -8.24 -6.51 6.60
CA PRO A 21 -7.67 -6.20 5.58
C PRO A 21 -7.53 -6.71 4.40
N SER A 22 -7.74 -6.63 3.83
CA SER A 22 -7.71 -7.11 2.62
C SER A 22 -6.49 -6.77 1.86
N LEU A 23 -5.76 -7.75 1.51
CA LEU A 23 -4.52 -7.59 0.82
C LEU A 23 -4.71 -7.15 -0.61
N ALA A 24 -5.82 -7.56 -1.21
CA ALA A 24 -6.10 -7.17 -2.57
C ALA A 24 -6.26 -5.67 -2.69
N GLY A 25 -6.88 -5.06 -1.70
CA GLY A 25 -7.01 -3.63 -1.68
C GLY A 25 -5.68 -2.93 -1.59
N ASP A 26 -4.75 -3.55 -0.87
CA ASP A 26 -3.44 -2.97 -0.70
C ASP A 26 -2.69 -2.87 -2.01
N ASP A 27 -2.82 -3.85 -2.89
CA ASP A 27 -2.15 -3.82 -4.19
C ASP A 27 -2.62 -2.65 -5.03
N GLU A 28 -3.92 -2.41 -5.05
CA GLU A 28 -4.44 -1.31 -5.85
C GLU A 28 -4.04 0.03 -5.25
N ALA A 29 -4.08 0.15 -3.95
CA ALA A 29 -3.69 1.38 -3.29
C ALA A 29 -2.20 1.64 -3.53
N LEU A 30 -1.39 0.61 -3.45
CA LEU A 30 0.05 0.73 -3.66
C LEU A 30 0.34 1.17 -5.09
N LYS A 31 -0.36 0.61 -6.06
CA LYS A 31 -0.16 1.00 -7.46
C LYS A 31 -0.48 2.47 -7.67
N LYS A 32 -1.55 2.95 -7.05
CA LYS A 32 -1.91 4.34 -7.16
C LYS A 32 -0.87 5.24 -6.52
N ASP A 33 -0.39 4.84 -5.35
CA ASP A 33 0.62 5.62 -4.66
C ASP A 33 1.90 5.71 -5.48
N LEU A 34 2.34 4.58 -6.03
CA LEU A 34 3.57 4.56 -6.80
C LEU A 34 3.42 5.32 -8.11
N THR A 35 2.23 5.28 -8.71
CA THR A 35 1.95 6.09 -9.88
C THR A 35 2.13 7.57 -9.55
N SER A 36 1.59 7.99 -8.41
CA SER A 36 1.72 9.38 -7.98
C SER A 36 3.17 9.76 -7.71
N VAL A 37 3.92 8.87 -7.10
CA VAL A 37 5.33 9.12 -6.81
C VAL A 37 6.10 9.38 -8.11
N ILE A 38 5.86 8.54 -9.13
CA ILE A 38 6.54 8.69 -10.40
C ILE A 38 6.14 10.01 -11.07
N ALA A 39 4.86 10.33 -11.00
CA ALA A 39 4.36 11.57 -11.59
C ALA A 39 4.96 12.79 -10.91
N LEU A 40 5.11 12.75 -9.62
CA LEU A 40 5.71 13.85 -8.86
C LEU A 40 7.16 14.07 -9.22
N GLN A 41 7.83 13.02 -9.67
CA GLN A 41 9.21 13.14 -10.14
C GLN A 41 9.29 13.64 -11.57
N GLY A 42 8.14 13.83 -12.21
CA GLY A 42 8.11 14.28 -13.59
C GLY A 42 8.47 13.21 -14.60
N LEU A 43 8.34 11.96 -14.22
CA LEU A 43 8.73 10.85 -15.10
C LEU A 43 7.52 10.24 -15.81
N PRO A 44 7.71 9.74 -17.02
CA PRO A 44 6.61 9.15 -17.77
C PRO A 44 6.27 7.77 -17.22
N CYS A 45 5.00 7.48 -17.11
CA CYS A 45 4.52 6.19 -16.64
C CYS A 45 3.11 5.92 -17.13
N GLY A 46 2.23 6.89 -16.98
CA GLY A 46 0.81 6.71 -17.24
C GLY A 46 0.16 6.12 -16.00
N GLN A 47 0.53 4.90 -15.68
CA GLN A 47 -0.08 4.21 -14.55
C GLN A 47 0.76 2.97 -14.25
N VAL A 48 1.00 2.72 -12.98
CA VAL A 48 1.69 1.50 -12.57
C VAL A 48 0.72 0.33 -12.74
N ILE A 49 1.11 -0.67 -13.52
CA ILE A 49 0.27 -1.84 -13.74
C ILE A 49 0.79 -3.08 -13.03
N THR A 50 2.08 -3.12 -12.73
CA THR A 50 2.67 -4.27 -12.03
C THR A 50 3.60 -3.77 -10.96
N VAL A 51 3.50 -4.34 -9.78
CA VAL A 51 4.40 -4.02 -8.67
C VAL A 51 4.99 -5.31 -8.15
N LYS A 52 6.30 -5.32 -7.99
CA LYS A 52 6.98 -6.43 -7.37
C LYS A 52 7.69 -5.88 -6.13
N THR A 53 7.24 -6.29 -4.96
CA THR A 53 7.86 -5.85 -3.72
C THR A 53 9.10 -6.70 -3.48
N GLN A 54 10.25 -6.06 -3.45
CA GLN A 54 11.51 -6.77 -3.29
C GLN A 54 11.97 -6.81 -1.85
N ALA A 55 11.60 -5.78 -1.09
CA ALA A 55 11.92 -5.68 0.31
C ALA A 55 11.02 -4.61 0.88
N GLU A 56 11.13 -4.35 2.15
CA GLU A 56 10.35 -3.29 2.77
C GLU A 56 10.71 -1.96 2.11
N ASN A 57 9.69 -1.26 1.62
CA ASN A 57 9.90 0.05 0.96
C ASN A 57 10.83 -0.03 -0.24
N ASP A 58 10.74 -1.13 -0.98
CA ASP A 58 11.59 -1.35 -2.15
C ASP A 58 10.76 -2.08 -3.20
N TYR A 59 10.46 -1.40 -4.30
CA TYR A 59 9.54 -1.89 -5.31
C TYR A 59 10.12 -1.80 -6.71
N ALA A 60 9.87 -2.83 -7.49
CA ALA A 60 10.13 -2.80 -8.93
C ALA A 60 8.78 -2.68 -9.61
N VAL A 61 8.59 -1.67 -10.43
CA VAL A 61 7.30 -1.43 -11.05
C VAL A 61 7.40 -1.39 -12.55
N THR A 62 6.29 -1.73 -13.21
CA THR A 62 6.16 -1.61 -14.64
C THR A 62 4.97 -0.72 -14.92
N CYS A 63 5.15 0.25 -15.80
CA CYS A 63 4.13 1.21 -16.13
C CYS A 63 3.38 0.83 -17.39
N LYS A 64 2.22 1.43 -17.57
CA LYS A 64 1.40 1.18 -18.74
C LYS A 64 2.13 1.54 -20.04
N ASP A 65 2.99 2.54 -20.00
CA ASP A 65 3.77 2.94 -21.16
C ASP A 65 5.04 2.11 -21.34
N GLN A 66 5.14 1.01 -20.56
CA GLN A 66 6.25 0.06 -20.64
C GLN A 66 7.54 0.52 -19.97
N ASN A 67 7.55 1.71 -19.40
CA ASN A 67 8.67 2.14 -18.60
C ASN A 67 8.70 1.35 -17.30
N LYS A 68 9.90 1.10 -16.81
CA LYS A 68 10.09 0.36 -15.57
C LYS A 68 10.94 1.18 -14.63
N TYR A 69 10.60 1.12 -13.35
CA TYR A 69 11.29 1.92 -12.35
C TYR A 69 11.56 1.10 -11.10
N HIS A 70 12.61 1.47 -10.41
CA HIS A 70 12.93 0.96 -9.09
C HIS A 70 12.63 2.10 -8.11
N ILE A 71 11.71 1.86 -7.21
CA ILE A 71 11.27 2.89 -6.25
C ILE A 71 11.59 2.39 -4.85
N TYR A 72 12.33 3.18 -4.09
CA TYR A 72 12.74 2.75 -2.76
C TYR A 72 13.03 3.95 -1.88
N LEU A 73 13.19 3.68 -0.58
CA LEU A 73 13.62 4.70 0.37
C LEU A 73 15.12 4.58 0.56
N ASN A 74 15.81 5.72 0.51
CA ASN A 74 17.24 5.71 0.77
C ASN A 74 17.50 5.86 2.27
N ASP A 75 18.78 5.91 2.64
CA ASP A 75 19.17 5.99 4.05
C ASP A 75 18.61 7.20 4.77
N LYS A 76 18.29 8.24 4.02
CA LYS A 76 17.78 9.47 4.60
C LYS A 76 16.26 9.50 4.65
N GLY A 77 15.61 8.38 4.31
CA GLY A 77 14.18 8.30 4.34
C GLY A 77 13.50 8.98 3.17
N ARG A 78 14.22 9.24 2.10
CA ARG A 78 13.66 9.86 0.92
C ARG A 78 13.33 8.83 -0.13
N VAL A 79 12.26 9.12 -0.85
CA VAL A 79 11.85 8.25 -1.95
C VAL A 79 12.74 8.51 -3.16
N VAL A 80 13.31 7.45 -3.69
CA VAL A 80 14.13 7.51 -4.88
C VAL A 80 13.45 6.74 -6.00
N VAL A 81 13.41 7.31 -7.19
CA VAL A 81 12.84 6.65 -8.37
C VAL A 81 13.93 6.57 -9.43
N ASP A 82 14.39 5.36 -9.69
CA ASP A 82 15.41 5.12 -10.71
C ASP A 82 14.79 4.39 -11.87
N LYS A 83 15.11 4.80 -13.07
CA LYS A 83 14.60 4.12 -14.24
C LYS A 83 15.38 2.82 -14.46
N SER A 84 14.63 1.74 -14.63
CA SER A 84 15.21 0.43 -14.90
C SER A 84 15.22 0.17 -16.38
N LYS A 85 16.02 -0.76 -16.78
CA LYS A 85 16.11 -1.12 -18.20
C LYS A 85 15.21 -2.27 -18.55
#